data_5a1c12a3f473ee0b851df318f711d912
#
_entry.id   5a1c12a3f473ee0b851df318f711d912
#
_cell.length_a   1.000
_cell.length_b   1.000
_cell.length_c   1.000
_cell.angle_alpha   90.00
_cell.angle_beta   90.00
_cell.angle_gamma   90.00
#
_symmetry.space_group_name_H-M   'P 1'
#
loop_
_entity.id
_entity.type
_entity.pdbx_description
1 polymer ?
#
loop_
_entity_poly.entity_id
_entity_poly.type
_entity_poly.pdbx_seq_one_letter_code
_entity_poly.pdbx_strand_id
1 'polypeptide(L)'
;MNNRLLSVDVFRGFTIALMITVNSPGSWSNTFSPLLHADWNGITLTDFVYPFFIFIVGVSIVLSRNNKGTTSSKKGIILRSIKIFILGVFLGAFTESMYHFMSTGGLPSLSDIRIPGVLQRIAIVYLTCAIMFDYTNWIQQLIIMLSILIL
;
A
#
# COMPACT_ATOMS: atom_id res chain seq x y z
N MET A 1 -3.80 -24.65 -16.09
CA MET A 1 -4.95 -23.83 -15.68
C MET A 1 -4.45 -22.86 -14.62
N ASN A 2 -4.57 -21.54 -14.85
CA ASN A 2 -4.19 -20.55 -13.86
C ASN A 2 -5.21 -20.61 -12.71
N ASN A 3 -4.82 -21.20 -11.58
CA ASN A 3 -5.62 -21.16 -10.35
C ASN A 3 -5.60 -19.74 -9.76
N ARG A 4 -6.28 -18.82 -10.43
CA ARG A 4 -6.57 -17.51 -9.86
C ARG A 4 -7.62 -17.69 -8.77
N LEU A 5 -7.29 -17.28 -7.56
CA LEU A 5 -8.26 -17.25 -6.47
C LEU A 5 -9.14 -16.01 -6.67
N LEU A 6 -10.34 -16.22 -7.20
CA LEU A 6 -11.32 -15.16 -7.46
C LEU A 6 -11.59 -14.32 -6.19
N SER A 7 -11.62 -14.95 -5.02
CA SER A 7 -11.80 -14.27 -3.74
C SER A 7 -10.76 -13.19 -3.46
N VAL A 8 -9.49 -13.44 -3.80
CA VAL A 8 -8.39 -12.46 -3.62
C VAL A 8 -8.53 -11.29 -4.60
N ASP A 9 -8.92 -11.58 -5.84
CA ASP A 9 -9.12 -10.52 -6.85
C ASP A 9 -10.34 -9.65 -6.51
N VAL A 10 -11.43 -10.25 -6.04
CA VAL A 10 -12.62 -9.52 -5.56
C VAL A 10 -12.28 -8.66 -4.35
N PHE A 11 -11.58 -9.23 -3.35
CA PHE A 11 -11.18 -8.47 -2.16
C PHE A 11 -10.25 -7.31 -2.49
N ARG A 12 -9.33 -7.49 -3.45
CA ARG A 12 -8.46 -6.42 -3.97
C ARG A 12 -9.28 -5.32 -4.63
N GLY A 13 -10.22 -5.68 -5.49
CA GLY A 13 -11.11 -4.72 -6.15
C GLY A 13 -11.95 -3.94 -5.15
N PHE A 14 -12.50 -4.61 -4.14
CA PHE A 14 -13.23 -3.96 -3.04
C PHE A 14 -12.37 -2.99 -2.26
N THR A 15 -11.14 -3.37 -1.90
CA THR A 15 -10.22 -2.49 -1.17
C THR A 15 -9.84 -1.25 -1.97
N ILE A 16 -9.63 -1.39 -3.29
CA ILE A 16 -9.35 -0.26 -4.18
C ILE A 16 -10.58 0.67 -4.27
N ALA A 17 -11.78 0.13 -4.43
CA ALA A 17 -13.01 0.91 -4.48
C ALA A 17 -13.20 1.69 -3.17
N LEU A 18 -13.00 1.03 -2.02
CA LEU A 18 -13.07 1.67 -0.72
C LEU A 18 -12.02 2.77 -0.57
N MET A 19 -10.79 2.54 -1.01
CA MET A 19 -9.72 3.54 -1.00
C MET A 19 -10.10 4.79 -1.81
N ILE A 20 -10.67 4.63 -2.99
CA ILE A 20 -11.13 5.75 -3.82
C ILE A 20 -12.25 6.51 -3.10
N THR A 21 -13.21 5.80 -2.54
CA THR A 21 -14.36 6.42 -1.84
C THR A 21 -13.91 7.26 -0.65
N VAL A 22 -13.00 6.76 0.19
CA VAL A 22 -12.56 7.48 1.41
C VAL A 22 -11.58 8.61 1.11
N ASN A 23 -10.83 8.54 0.00
CA ASN A 23 -9.86 9.58 -0.38
C ASN A 23 -10.43 10.66 -1.32
N SER A 24 -11.66 10.51 -1.80
CA SER A 24 -12.29 11.45 -2.73
C SER A 24 -13.67 11.91 -2.23
N PRO A 25 -13.78 12.46 -1.01
CA PRO A 25 -15.03 13.07 -0.56
C PRO A 25 -15.26 14.36 -1.35
N GLY A 26 -16.49 14.60 -1.76
CA GLY A 26 -16.84 15.84 -2.46
C GLY A 26 -16.66 17.10 -1.60
N SER A 27 -16.80 16.97 -0.27
CA SER A 27 -16.54 18.02 0.71
C SER A 27 -16.12 17.37 2.03
N TRP A 28 -14.98 17.80 2.56
CA TRP A 28 -14.47 17.30 3.84
C TRP A 28 -15.34 17.70 5.04
N SER A 29 -16.00 18.86 4.97
CA SER A 29 -16.89 19.38 6.03
C SER A 29 -18.21 18.62 6.14
N ASN A 30 -18.65 17.98 5.05
CA ASN A 30 -19.93 17.25 4.98
C ASN A 30 -19.74 15.75 4.73
N THR A 31 -18.56 15.22 5.05
CA THR A 31 -18.27 13.80 4.86
C THR A 31 -18.93 12.97 5.96
N PHE A 32 -19.50 11.82 5.58
CA PHE A 32 -20.11 10.87 6.50
C PHE A 32 -19.07 10.34 7.51
N SER A 33 -19.37 10.41 8.80
CA SER A 33 -18.42 10.11 9.89
C SER A 33 -17.65 8.79 9.75
N PRO A 34 -18.24 7.66 9.32
CA PRO A 34 -17.50 6.40 9.11
C PRO A 34 -16.45 6.45 7.99
N LEU A 35 -16.51 7.46 7.10
CA LEU A 35 -15.55 7.67 6.01
C LEU A 35 -14.43 8.65 6.38
N LEU A 36 -14.47 9.21 7.58
CA LEU A 36 -13.38 10.02 8.15
C LEU A 36 -12.45 9.12 8.97
N HIS A 37 -11.20 9.53 9.13
CA HIS A 37 -10.30 8.89 10.09
C HIS A 37 -10.81 9.12 11.52
N ALA A 38 -10.62 8.13 12.39
CA ALA A 38 -10.87 8.32 13.82
C ALA A 38 -9.90 9.38 14.38
N ASP A 39 -10.39 10.28 15.23
CA ASP A 39 -9.54 11.32 15.82
C ASP A 39 -8.42 10.70 16.67
N TRP A 40 -8.74 10.15 17.84
CA TRP A 40 -7.74 9.49 18.70
C TRP A 40 -8.23 8.14 19.24
N ASN A 41 -9.49 8.07 19.62
CA ASN A 41 -10.11 6.87 20.16
C ASN A 41 -11.14 6.32 19.18
N GLY A 42 -11.00 5.06 18.83
CA GLY A 42 -11.92 4.37 17.93
C GLY A 42 -11.26 3.94 16.63
N ILE A 43 -12.03 3.25 15.81
CA ILE A 43 -11.62 2.76 14.49
C ILE A 43 -12.77 3.02 13.54
N THR A 44 -12.49 3.63 12.40
CA THR A 44 -13.46 3.85 11.33
C THR A 44 -13.18 2.93 10.14
N LEU A 45 -14.11 2.88 9.19
CA LEU A 45 -13.94 2.10 7.96
C LEU A 45 -12.68 2.55 7.17
N THR A 46 -12.38 3.83 7.20
CA THR A 46 -11.22 4.43 6.54
C THR A 46 -9.90 3.87 7.06
N ASP A 47 -9.81 3.61 8.36
CA ASP A 47 -8.60 3.11 9.01
C ASP A 47 -8.26 1.67 8.60
N PHE A 48 -9.23 0.88 8.13
CA PHE A 48 -9.03 -0.48 7.64
C PHE A 48 -8.48 -0.55 6.21
N VAL A 49 -8.60 0.51 5.41
CA VAL A 49 -8.23 0.49 4.00
C VAL A 49 -6.76 0.12 3.80
N TYR A 50 -5.88 0.77 4.53
CA TYR A 50 -4.44 0.54 4.44
C TYR A 50 -4.00 -0.84 4.96
N PRO A 51 -4.43 -1.31 6.14
CA PRO A 51 -4.18 -2.67 6.60
C PRO A 51 -4.68 -3.75 5.64
N PHE A 52 -5.87 -3.61 5.08
CA PHE A 52 -6.40 -4.55 4.08
C PHE A 52 -5.54 -4.60 2.84
N PHE A 53 -5.06 -3.43 2.38
CA PHE A 53 -4.18 -3.38 1.22
C PHE A 53 -2.85 -4.12 1.48
N ILE A 54 -2.23 -3.91 2.63
CA ILE A 54 -0.99 -4.62 3.03
C ILE A 54 -1.24 -6.12 3.18
N PHE A 55 -2.36 -6.51 3.77
CA PHE A 55 -2.74 -7.92 3.89
C PHE A 55 -2.83 -8.60 2.51
N ILE A 56 -3.51 -7.96 1.55
CA ILE A 56 -3.61 -8.49 0.17
C ILE A 56 -2.23 -8.58 -0.49
N VAL A 57 -1.35 -7.62 -0.25
CA VAL A 57 0.02 -7.67 -0.77
C VAL A 57 0.74 -8.90 -0.25
N GLY A 58 0.65 -9.19 1.06
CA GLY A 58 1.23 -10.38 1.68
C GLY A 58 0.69 -11.68 1.08
N VAL A 59 -0.63 -11.83 1.01
CA VAL A 59 -1.29 -13.00 0.39
C VAL A 59 -0.86 -13.17 -1.07
N SER A 60 -0.76 -12.08 -1.82
CA SER A 60 -0.36 -12.11 -3.23
C SER A 60 1.08 -12.56 -3.43
N ILE A 61 2.00 -12.27 -2.49
CA ILE A 61 3.38 -12.76 -2.52
C ILE A 61 3.39 -14.28 -2.43
N VAL A 62 2.69 -14.84 -1.42
CA VAL A 62 2.63 -16.29 -1.19
C VAL A 62 2.02 -17.02 -2.40
N LEU A 63 0.87 -16.53 -2.90
CA LEU A 63 0.19 -17.13 -4.06
C LEU A 63 1.04 -17.07 -5.34
N SER A 64 1.74 -15.96 -5.55
CA SER A 64 2.64 -15.82 -6.71
C SER A 64 3.81 -16.81 -6.66
N ARG A 65 4.28 -17.15 -5.46
CA ARG A 65 5.36 -18.13 -5.26
C ARG A 65 4.87 -19.54 -5.48
N ASN A 66 3.73 -19.91 -4.93
CA ASN A 66 3.15 -21.25 -5.10
C ASN A 66 2.83 -21.57 -6.57
N ASN A 67 2.36 -20.58 -7.34
CA ASN A 67 1.97 -20.80 -8.74
C ASN A 67 3.16 -20.83 -9.73
N LYS A 68 4.30 -20.21 -9.40
CA LYS A 68 5.43 -20.07 -10.34
C LYS A 68 6.58 -21.03 -10.06
N GLY A 69 6.48 -21.91 -9.03
CA GLY A 69 7.63 -22.63 -8.55
C GLY A 69 8.72 -21.66 -8.05
N THR A 70 9.77 -22.16 -7.43
CA THR A 70 10.83 -21.42 -6.72
C THR A 70 11.60 -20.34 -7.51
N THR A 71 11.21 -20.01 -8.74
CA THR A 71 12.00 -19.15 -9.64
C THR A 71 11.35 -17.77 -9.90
N SER A 72 10.82 -17.13 -8.87
CA SER A 72 10.59 -15.68 -9.01
C SER A 72 11.94 -14.99 -8.88
N SER A 73 12.48 -14.52 -10.00
CA SER A 73 13.78 -13.86 -10.03
C SER A 73 13.82 -12.71 -9.03
N LYS A 74 14.83 -12.70 -8.14
CA LYS A 74 15.09 -11.61 -7.18
C LYS A 74 15.07 -10.24 -7.87
N LYS A 75 15.61 -10.18 -9.10
CA LYS A 75 15.55 -8.98 -9.95
C LYS A 75 14.11 -8.53 -10.22
N GLY A 76 13.17 -9.46 -10.42
CA GLY A 76 11.76 -9.13 -10.65
C GLY A 76 11.07 -8.49 -9.45
N ILE A 77 11.41 -8.93 -8.22
CA ILE A 77 10.87 -8.36 -6.97
C ILE A 77 11.37 -6.94 -6.80
N ILE A 78 12.70 -6.76 -6.89
CA ILE A 78 13.35 -5.46 -6.74
C ILE A 78 12.82 -4.48 -7.79
N LEU A 79 12.75 -4.90 -9.04
CA LEU A 79 12.26 -4.04 -10.13
C LEU A 79 10.79 -3.62 -9.92
N ARG A 80 9.93 -4.53 -9.42
CA ARG A 80 8.54 -4.21 -9.09
C ARG A 80 8.45 -3.22 -7.93
N SER A 81 9.22 -3.42 -6.86
CA SER A 81 9.26 -2.50 -5.73
C SER A 81 9.72 -1.11 -6.16
N ILE A 82 10.80 -1.02 -6.95
CA ILE A 82 11.30 0.25 -7.47
C ILE A 82 10.25 0.95 -8.35
N LYS A 83 9.55 0.22 -9.23
CA LYS A 83 8.49 0.79 -10.05
C LYS A 83 7.35 1.38 -9.22
N ILE A 84 6.91 0.67 -8.18
CA ILE A 84 5.85 1.15 -7.28
C ILE A 84 6.34 2.39 -6.51
N PHE A 85 7.58 2.36 -6.04
CA PHE A 85 8.18 3.48 -5.31
C PHE A 85 8.28 4.75 -6.18
N ILE A 86 8.83 4.63 -7.39
CA ILE A 86 8.96 5.75 -8.33
C ILE A 86 7.58 6.28 -8.73
N LEU A 87 6.62 5.39 -9.01
CA LEU A 87 5.25 5.80 -9.30
C LEU A 87 4.64 6.59 -8.14
N GLY A 88 4.89 6.17 -6.90
CA GLY A 88 4.43 6.88 -5.72
C GLY A 88 5.04 8.26 -5.57
N VAL A 89 6.35 8.41 -5.83
CA VAL A 89 7.03 9.71 -5.82
C VAL A 89 6.46 10.61 -6.92
N PHE A 90 6.29 10.07 -8.13
CA PHE A 90 5.74 10.81 -9.26
C PHE A 90 4.32 11.32 -8.98
N LEU A 91 3.44 10.47 -8.47
CA LEU A 91 2.06 10.86 -8.13
C LEU A 91 2.03 11.90 -7.01
N GLY A 92 2.87 11.76 -5.98
CA GLY A 92 2.98 12.74 -4.91
C GLY A 92 3.45 14.11 -5.42
N ALA A 93 4.50 14.13 -6.22
CA ALA A 93 5.02 15.34 -6.84
C ALA A 93 3.99 15.99 -7.80
N PHE A 94 3.29 15.17 -8.57
CA PHE A 94 2.25 15.64 -9.50
C PHE A 94 1.08 16.29 -8.76
N THR A 95 0.59 15.65 -7.71
CA THR A 95 -0.54 16.16 -6.91
C THR A 95 -0.18 17.48 -6.25
N GLU A 96 1.01 17.58 -5.66
CA GLU A 96 1.49 18.80 -5.01
C GLU A 96 1.69 19.94 -6.03
N SER A 97 2.25 19.61 -7.21
CA SER A 97 2.44 20.57 -8.29
C SER A 97 1.11 21.12 -8.80
N MET A 98 0.11 20.27 -8.96
CA MET A 98 -1.25 20.70 -9.36
C MET A 98 -1.90 21.60 -8.31
N TYR A 99 -1.79 21.22 -7.04
CA TYR A 99 -2.33 22.03 -5.94
C TYR A 99 -1.68 23.42 -5.87
N HIS A 100 -0.36 23.48 -5.96
CA HIS A 100 0.40 24.73 -5.96
C HIS A 100 0.07 25.61 -7.18
N PHE A 101 -0.04 25.00 -8.37
CA PHE A 101 -0.41 25.72 -9.58
C PHE A 101 -1.81 26.34 -9.48
N MET A 102 -2.78 25.62 -8.90
CA MET A 102 -4.15 26.11 -8.72
C MET A 102 -4.28 27.17 -7.63
N SER A 103 -3.43 27.13 -6.59
CA SER A 103 -3.52 28.03 -5.45
C SER A 103 -2.68 29.30 -5.58
N THR A 104 -1.48 29.20 -6.18
CA THR A 104 -0.47 30.29 -6.15
C THR A 104 0.01 30.68 -7.54
N GLY A 105 -0.30 29.87 -8.59
CA GLY A 105 0.17 30.11 -9.96
C GLY A 105 1.68 29.83 -10.18
N GLY A 106 2.36 29.29 -9.16
CA GLY A 106 3.80 28.98 -9.18
C GLY A 106 4.11 27.49 -9.17
N LEU A 107 5.38 27.14 -9.42
CA LEU A 107 5.88 25.77 -9.25
C LEU A 107 6.18 25.51 -7.76
N PRO A 108 5.88 24.30 -7.23
CA PRO A 108 6.17 23.95 -5.84
C PRO A 108 7.67 23.90 -5.57
N SER A 109 8.06 24.23 -4.36
CA SER A 109 9.42 23.99 -3.88
C SER A 109 9.63 22.47 -3.65
N LEU A 110 10.86 22.00 -3.87
CA LEU A 110 11.24 20.60 -3.60
C LEU A 110 11.01 20.19 -2.13
N SER A 111 10.96 21.17 -1.22
CA SER A 111 10.66 20.96 0.21
C SER A 111 9.21 20.58 0.49
N ASP A 112 8.29 20.87 -0.43
CA ASP A 112 6.86 20.67 -0.24
C ASP A 112 6.42 19.26 -0.66
N ILE A 113 7.31 18.53 -1.36
CA ILE A 113 7.05 17.17 -1.81
C ILE A 113 7.12 16.21 -0.62
N ARG A 114 5.98 15.65 -0.23
CA ARG A 114 5.90 14.61 0.81
C ARG A 114 6.46 13.28 0.31
N ILE A 115 7.65 12.91 0.80
CA ILE A 115 8.34 11.68 0.41
C ILE A 115 7.86 10.44 1.18
N PRO A 116 7.18 10.28 2.24
CA PRO A 116 6.55 9.00 2.56
C PRO A 116 5.06 8.99 2.23
N GLY A 117 4.72 8.82 0.96
CA GLY A 117 3.35 8.52 0.53
C GLY A 117 2.96 7.05 0.77
N VAL A 118 1.70 6.72 0.56
CA VAL A 118 1.15 5.37 0.76
C VAL A 118 1.82 4.34 -0.15
N LEU A 119 2.05 4.68 -1.42
CA LEU A 119 2.67 3.77 -2.40
C LEU A 119 4.13 3.46 -2.06
N GLN A 120 4.89 4.43 -1.55
CA GLN A 120 6.26 4.21 -1.10
C GLN A 120 6.31 3.25 0.08
N ARG A 121 5.41 3.40 1.05
CA ARG A 121 5.27 2.47 2.19
C ARG A 121 4.91 1.06 1.71
N ILE A 122 3.98 0.92 0.77
CA ILE A 122 3.61 -0.37 0.17
C ILE A 122 4.81 -0.99 -0.57
N ALA A 123 5.60 -0.20 -1.30
CA ALA A 123 6.77 -0.68 -2.00
C ALA A 123 7.83 -1.26 -1.05
N ILE A 124 8.08 -0.57 0.08
CA ILE A 124 9.02 -1.02 1.10
C ILE A 124 8.51 -2.30 1.77
N VAL A 125 7.25 -2.32 2.20
CA VAL A 125 6.64 -3.50 2.83
C VAL A 125 6.65 -4.69 1.86
N TYR A 126 6.29 -4.49 0.59
CA TYR A 126 6.35 -5.53 -0.43
C TYR A 126 7.76 -6.11 -0.57
N LEU A 127 8.79 -5.24 -0.66
CA LEU A 127 10.18 -5.67 -0.80
C LEU A 127 10.62 -6.48 0.43
N THR A 128 10.37 -5.95 1.63
CA THR A 128 10.76 -6.58 2.90
C THR A 128 10.06 -7.94 3.07
N CYS A 129 8.75 -8.00 2.87
CA CYS A 129 8.00 -9.25 3.00
C CYS A 129 8.41 -10.29 1.94
N ALA A 130 8.68 -9.86 0.70
CA ALA A 130 9.11 -10.77 -0.35
C ALA A 130 10.52 -11.33 -0.08
N ILE A 131 11.43 -10.52 0.45
CA ILE A 131 12.77 -10.96 0.87
C ILE A 131 12.66 -11.90 2.08
N MET A 132 11.91 -11.52 3.11
CA MET A 132 11.67 -12.38 4.27
C MET A 132 11.13 -13.75 3.86
N PHE A 133 10.16 -13.79 2.97
CA PHE A 133 9.56 -15.05 2.51
C PHE A 133 10.60 -15.96 1.83
N ASP A 134 11.60 -15.39 1.14
CA ASP A 134 12.65 -16.15 0.47
C ASP A 134 13.74 -16.69 1.41
N TYR A 135 14.01 -16.00 2.52
CA TYR A 135 15.15 -16.30 3.39
C TYR A 135 14.78 -16.87 4.75
N THR A 136 13.50 -16.84 5.13
CA THR A 136 13.06 -17.29 6.45
C THR A 136 12.02 -18.40 6.37
N ASN A 137 12.10 -19.33 7.34
CA ASN A 137 11.10 -20.36 7.53
C ASN A 137 9.88 -19.81 8.26
N TRP A 138 8.73 -20.49 8.18
CA TRP A 138 7.48 -20.05 8.80
C TRP A 138 7.61 -19.79 10.31
N ILE A 139 8.44 -20.55 11.05
CA ILE A 139 8.69 -20.36 12.48
C ILE A 139 9.43 -19.04 12.72
N GLN A 140 10.45 -18.73 11.91
CA GLN A 140 11.21 -17.48 12.02
C GLN A 140 10.32 -16.28 11.69
N GLN A 141 9.44 -16.38 10.68
CA GLN A 141 8.46 -15.35 10.35
C GLN A 141 7.51 -15.08 11.52
N LEU A 142 7.04 -16.14 12.19
CA LEU A 142 6.19 -16.03 13.37
C LEU A 142 6.92 -15.35 14.53
N ILE A 143 8.18 -15.71 14.79
CA ILE A 143 9.00 -15.07 15.83
C ILE A 143 9.20 -13.58 15.53
N ILE A 144 9.53 -13.22 14.28
CA ILE A 144 9.70 -11.83 13.86
C ILE A 144 8.39 -11.05 14.04
N MET A 145 7.26 -11.63 13.63
CA MET A 145 5.95 -11.01 13.79
C MET A 145 5.63 -10.76 15.27
N LEU A 146 5.85 -11.74 16.13
CA LEU A 146 5.62 -11.59 17.57
C LEU A 146 6.57 -10.58 18.21
N SER A 147 7.85 -10.54 17.79
CA SER A 147 8.80 -9.56 18.32
C SER A 147 8.43 -8.12 17.95
N ILE A 148 7.92 -7.89 16.72
CA ILE A 148 7.43 -6.58 16.29
C ILE A 148 6.15 -6.16 17.04
N LEU A 149 5.31 -7.13 17.41
CA LEU A 149 4.05 -6.86 18.12
C LEU A 149 4.28 -6.48 19.60
N ILE A 150 5.38 -6.97 20.21
CA ILE A 150 5.71 -6.73 21.62
C ILE A 150 6.52 -5.43 21.81
N LEU A 151 7.14 -4.92 20.77
CA LEU A 151 8.00 -3.73 20.76
C LEU A 151 7.18 -2.44 20.63
#